data_a29010cec437975ec4da2021f45f0918
#
_entry.id   a29010cec437975ec4da2021f45f0918
#
_cell.length_a   1.000
_cell.length_b   1.000
_cell.length_c   1.000
_cell.angle_alpha   90.00
_cell.angle_beta   90.00
_cell.angle_gamma   90.00
#
_symmetry.space_group_name_H-M   'P 1'
#
loop_
_entity.id
_entity.type
_entity.pdbx_description
1 polymer ?
#
loop_
_entity_poly.entity_id
_entity_poly.type
_entity_poly.pdbx_seq_one_letter_code
_entity_poly.pdbx_strand_id
1 'polypeptide(L)'
;MLEIDQLAKIKVIGVGGGGNNAVNRMIEQGLQGVDFIVANTDLQVLNSSKAQTKIQLGSTGLGAGADPDVGREAALESKDSIVEVLKGADMVFVTCGMGG
;
A
#
# COMPACT_ATOMS: atom_id res chain seq x y z
N MET A 1 -31.47 5.50 2.53
CA MET A 1 -30.63 4.36 2.21
C MET A 1 -29.56 4.19 3.22
N LEU A 2 -29.97 3.57 4.24
CA LEU A 2 -29.09 3.35 5.37
C LEU A 2 -27.99 2.36 5.07
N GLU A 3 -28.28 1.45 4.17
CA GLU A 3 -27.36 0.36 3.87
C GLU A 3 -26.06 0.84 3.29
N ILE A 4 -26.07 1.93 2.56
CA ILE A 4 -24.84 2.46 1.93
C ILE A 4 -23.84 2.88 2.99
N ASP A 5 -24.33 3.53 4.04
CA ASP A 5 -23.43 4.00 5.10
C ASP A 5 -22.89 2.86 5.96
N GLN A 6 -23.53 1.70 5.85
CA GLN A 6 -23.16 0.54 6.65
C GLN A 6 -22.33 -0.47 5.89
N LEU A 7 -22.00 -0.17 4.65
CA LEU A 7 -21.11 -1.05 3.91
C LEU A 7 -19.72 -1.05 4.54
N ALA A 8 -19.11 -2.22 4.52
CA ALA A 8 -17.79 -2.38 5.08
C ALA A 8 -16.80 -1.50 4.34
N LYS A 9 -15.91 -0.87 5.09
CA LYS A 9 -14.80 -0.09 4.53
C LYS A 9 -13.62 -1.03 4.34
N ILE A 10 -13.30 -1.29 3.10
CA ILE A 10 -12.26 -2.23 2.72
C ILE A 10 -11.07 -1.45 2.19
N LYS A 11 -9.90 -1.75 2.70
CA LYS A 11 -8.65 -1.17 2.23
C LYS A 11 -7.72 -2.27 1.77
N VAL A 12 -7.02 -2.02 0.68
CA VAL A 12 -6.01 -2.93 0.15
C VAL A 12 -4.70 -2.19 0.14
N ILE A 13 -3.70 -2.74 0.81
CA ILE A 13 -2.36 -2.16 0.82
C ILE A 13 -1.41 -3.10 0.10
N GLY A 14 -0.73 -2.56 -0.91
CA GLY A 14 0.29 -3.28 -1.65
C GLY A 14 1.67 -2.81 -1.23
N VAL A 15 2.50 -3.71 -0.74
CA VAL A 15 3.81 -3.39 -0.18
C VAL A 15 4.89 -3.93 -1.11
N GLY A 16 5.87 -3.09 -1.42
CA GLY A 16 6.98 -3.45 -2.27
C GLY A 16 6.59 -3.50 -3.74
N GLY A 17 7.52 -3.90 -4.59
CA GLY A 17 7.30 -3.90 -6.04
C GLY A 17 6.17 -4.81 -6.47
N GLY A 18 6.15 -6.05 -5.97
CA GLY A 18 5.10 -7.01 -6.33
C GLY A 18 3.74 -6.59 -5.82
N GLY A 19 3.68 -6.08 -4.59
CA GLY A 19 2.42 -5.59 -4.01
C GLY A 19 1.90 -4.37 -4.75
N ASN A 20 2.77 -3.45 -5.12
CA ASN A 20 2.39 -2.27 -5.90
C ASN A 20 1.84 -2.66 -7.26
N ASN A 21 2.46 -3.63 -7.93
CA ASN A 21 1.96 -4.13 -9.21
C ASN A 21 0.59 -4.77 -9.07
N ALA A 22 0.39 -5.54 -8.02
CA ALA A 22 -0.91 -6.19 -7.79
C ALA A 22 -2.00 -5.15 -7.61
N VAL A 23 -1.74 -4.10 -6.83
CA VAL A 23 -2.71 -3.02 -6.63
C VAL A 23 -2.99 -2.30 -7.93
N ASN A 24 -1.97 -1.99 -8.71
CA ASN A 24 -2.16 -1.31 -9.99
C ASN A 24 -3.05 -2.15 -10.93
N ARG A 25 -2.88 -3.45 -10.93
CA ARG A 25 -3.74 -4.33 -11.74
C ARG A 25 -5.18 -4.30 -11.29
N MET A 26 -5.41 -4.30 -9.97
CA MET A 26 -6.77 -4.23 -9.44
C MET A 26 -7.45 -2.93 -9.86
N ILE A 27 -6.72 -1.83 -9.82
CA ILE A 27 -7.24 -0.53 -10.24
C ILE A 27 -7.55 -0.54 -11.74
N GLU A 28 -6.65 -1.09 -12.55
CA GLU A 28 -6.84 -1.17 -13.99
C GLU A 28 -8.04 -2.02 -14.37
N GLN A 29 -8.35 -3.03 -13.57
CA GLN A 29 -9.50 -3.90 -13.80
C GLN A 29 -10.81 -3.25 -13.34
N GLY A 30 -10.75 -2.06 -12.78
CA GLY A 30 -11.96 -1.33 -12.41
C GLY A 30 -12.60 -1.78 -11.10
N LEU A 31 -11.84 -2.44 -10.23
CA LEU A 31 -12.37 -2.85 -8.93
C LEU A 31 -12.75 -1.62 -8.12
N GLN A 32 -14.00 -1.54 -7.68
CA GLN A 32 -14.54 -0.40 -6.97
C GLN A 32 -14.95 -0.77 -5.55
N GLY A 33 -15.21 0.26 -4.73
CA GLY A 33 -15.64 0.05 -3.37
C GLY A 33 -14.50 -0.27 -2.41
N VAL A 34 -13.27 -0.06 -2.84
CA VAL A 34 -12.07 -0.37 -2.08
C VAL A 34 -11.13 0.81 -2.15
N ASP A 35 -10.50 1.13 -1.03
CA ASP A 35 -9.44 2.14 -1.01
C ASP A 35 -8.11 1.44 -1.23
N PHE A 36 -7.36 1.92 -2.21
CA PHE A 36 -6.07 1.34 -2.55
C PHE A 36 -4.92 2.17 -2.01
N ILE A 37 -3.98 1.49 -1.39
CA ILE A 37 -2.80 2.08 -0.79
C ILE A 37 -1.59 1.32 -1.32
N VAL A 38 -0.54 2.05 -1.67
CA VAL A 38 0.74 1.42 -2.02
C VAL A 38 1.82 1.95 -1.11
N ALA A 39 2.73 1.07 -0.73
CA ALA A 39 3.86 1.40 0.13
C ALA A 39 5.14 0.84 -0.49
N ASN A 40 6.18 1.66 -0.53
CA ASN A 40 7.44 1.24 -1.11
C ASN A 40 8.56 2.14 -0.56
N THR A 41 9.77 1.62 -0.56
CA THR A 41 10.96 2.43 -0.28
C THR A 41 11.37 3.26 -1.49
N ASP A 42 10.96 2.86 -2.69
CA ASP A 42 11.33 3.49 -3.94
C ASP A 42 10.29 4.54 -4.34
N LEU A 43 10.69 5.80 -4.26
CA LEU A 43 9.81 6.92 -4.55
C LEU A 43 9.37 6.93 -6.02
N GLN A 44 10.22 6.51 -6.95
CA GLN A 44 9.86 6.49 -8.36
C GLN A 44 8.73 5.48 -8.63
N VAL A 45 8.78 4.34 -7.98
CA VAL A 45 7.72 3.34 -8.11
C VAL A 45 6.41 3.89 -7.57
N LEU A 46 6.46 4.57 -6.43
CA LEU A 46 5.26 5.19 -5.86
C LEU A 46 4.68 6.23 -6.79
N ASN A 47 5.52 7.08 -7.36
CA ASN A 47 5.04 8.17 -8.21
C ASN A 47 4.35 7.65 -9.48
N SER A 48 4.71 6.47 -9.94
CA SER A 48 4.08 5.88 -11.12
C SER A 48 2.86 5.01 -10.78
N SER A 49 2.56 4.83 -9.51
CA SER A 49 1.40 4.03 -9.11
C SER A 49 0.10 4.78 -9.37
N LYS A 50 -0.96 4.02 -9.64
CA LYS A 50 -2.30 4.54 -9.84
C LYS A 50 -3.09 4.67 -8.54
N ALA A 51 -2.55 4.20 -7.43
CA ALA A 51 -3.23 4.28 -6.14
C ALA A 51 -3.33 5.72 -5.66
N GLN A 52 -4.43 6.03 -4.99
CA GLN A 52 -4.65 7.36 -4.46
C GLN A 52 -3.77 7.66 -3.25
N THR A 53 -3.51 6.65 -2.44
CA THR A 53 -2.71 6.81 -1.23
C THR A 53 -1.38 6.10 -1.41
N LYS A 54 -0.31 6.82 -1.14
CA LYS A 54 1.05 6.32 -1.32
C LYS A 54 1.83 6.58 -0.04
N ILE A 55 2.54 5.55 0.43
CA ILE A 55 3.35 5.65 1.64
C ILE A 55 4.79 5.35 1.27
N GLN A 56 5.68 6.31 1.49
CA GLN A 56 7.09 6.07 1.34
C GLN A 56 7.61 5.40 2.62
N LEU A 57 8.21 4.24 2.46
CA LEU A 57 8.83 3.51 3.56
C LEU A 57 10.27 3.96 3.70
N GLY A 58 10.65 4.39 4.88
CA GLY A 58 11.98 4.93 5.12
C GLY A 58 12.11 6.36 4.62
N SER A 59 13.30 6.93 4.75
CA SER A 59 13.53 8.34 4.50
C SER A 59 14.33 8.64 3.25
N THR A 60 14.93 7.64 2.61
CA THR A 60 15.85 7.88 1.50
C THR A 60 15.17 7.97 0.13
N GLY A 61 14.02 7.35 -0.03
CA GLY A 61 13.36 7.28 -1.33
C GLY A 61 14.00 6.29 -2.28
N LEU A 62 15.04 5.61 -1.87
CA LEU A 62 15.70 4.58 -2.66
C LEU A 62 15.11 3.22 -2.32
N GLY A 63 15.06 2.34 -3.30
CA GLY A 63 14.54 1.00 -3.09
C GLY A 63 15.40 0.20 -2.13
N ALA A 64 14.80 -0.78 -1.47
CA ALA A 64 15.51 -1.69 -0.60
C ALA A 64 16.41 -2.66 -1.37
N GLY A 65 16.19 -2.78 -2.65
CA GLY A 65 16.94 -3.68 -3.53
C GLY A 65 16.64 -5.12 -3.18
N ALA A 66 16.49 -5.90 -2.75
CA ALA A 66 16.24 -7.23 -2.28
C ALA A 66 16.87 -7.45 -0.90
N ASP A 67 17.27 -6.40 -0.22
CA ASP A 67 17.83 -6.51 1.12
C ASP A 67 16.69 -6.48 2.15
N PRO A 68 16.35 -7.60 2.79
CA PRO A 68 15.23 -7.63 3.73
C PRO A 68 15.48 -6.82 4.99
N ASP A 69 16.73 -6.59 5.38
CA ASP A 69 17.00 -5.77 6.56
C ASP A 69 16.71 -4.31 6.30
N VAL A 70 17.08 -3.81 5.13
CA VAL A 70 16.76 -2.44 4.74
C VAL A 70 15.26 -2.24 4.64
N GLY A 71 14.55 -3.18 4.03
CA GLY A 71 13.11 -3.11 3.91
C GLY A 71 12.41 -3.13 5.26
N ARG A 72 12.88 -3.96 6.19
CA ARG A 72 12.30 -4.04 7.52
C ARG A 72 12.49 -2.76 8.29
N GLU A 73 13.67 -2.17 8.23
CA GLU A 73 13.93 -0.89 8.90
C GLU A 73 13.05 0.21 8.33
N ALA A 74 12.90 0.26 7.01
CA ALA A 74 12.05 1.24 6.36
C ALA A 74 10.60 1.09 6.82
N ALA A 75 10.11 -0.14 6.91
CA ALA A 75 8.75 -0.39 7.36
C ALA A 75 8.54 0.03 8.81
N LEU A 76 9.52 -0.22 9.69
CA LEU A 76 9.43 0.18 11.08
C LEU A 76 9.42 1.70 11.23
N GLU A 77 10.23 2.40 10.44
CA GLU A 77 10.25 3.86 10.47
C GLU A 77 8.92 4.45 10.04
N SER A 78 8.20 3.78 9.16
CA SER A 78 6.95 4.27 8.61
C SER A 78 5.72 3.67 9.27
N LYS A 79 5.89 2.97 10.39
CA LYS A 79 4.80 2.27 11.06
C LYS A 79 3.63 3.18 11.37
N ASP A 80 3.90 4.36 11.88
CA ASP A 80 2.84 5.28 12.28
C ASP A 80 2.04 5.76 11.07
N SER A 81 2.71 5.99 9.96
CA SER A 81 2.04 6.39 8.72
C SER A 81 1.13 5.27 8.22
N ILE A 82 1.58 4.03 8.31
CA ILE A 82 0.78 2.87 7.89
C ILE A 82 -0.45 2.74 8.77
N VAL A 83 -0.26 2.82 10.09
CA VAL A 83 -1.37 2.73 11.04
C VAL A 83 -2.40 3.82 10.77
N GLU A 84 -1.94 5.04 10.54
CA GLU A 84 -2.83 6.16 10.29
C GLU A 84 -3.69 5.95 9.06
N VAL A 85 -3.10 5.45 7.98
CA VAL A 85 -3.81 5.23 6.73
C VAL A 85 -4.84 4.12 6.87
N LEU A 86 -4.60 3.14 7.71
CA LEU A 86 -5.49 1.99 7.88
C LEU A 86 -6.61 2.23 8.88
N LYS A 87 -6.60 3.34 9.59
CA LYS A 87 -7.67 3.65 10.54
C LYS A 87 -9.02 3.74 9.85
N GLY A 88 -10.02 3.24 10.51
CA GLY A 88 -11.39 3.28 9.99
C GLY A 88 -11.73 2.16 9.04
N ALA A 89 -10.79 1.31 8.70
CA ALA A 89 -11.09 0.16 7.85
C ALA A 89 -11.75 -0.94 8.65
N ASP A 90 -12.78 -1.54 8.08
CA ASP A 90 -13.40 -2.73 8.64
C ASP A 90 -12.63 -3.98 8.25
N MET A 91 -11.97 -3.94 7.10
CA MET A 91 -11.20 -5.05 6.58
C MET A 91 -9.98 -4.52 5.83
N VAL A 92 -8.84 -5.13 6.04
CA VAL A 92 -7.61 -4.76 5.37
C VAL A 92 -7.00 -6.00 4.72
N PHE A 93 -6.75 -5.90 3.42
CA PHE A 93 -6.01 -6.92 2.69
C PHE A 93 -4.61 -6.41 2.44
N VAL A 94 -3.63 -7.25 2.72
CA VAL A 94 -2.23 -6.91 2.49
C VAL A 94 -1.69 -7.82 1.40
N THR A 95 -1.13 -7.22 0.37
CA THR A 95 -0.47 -7.98 -0.68
C THR A 95 0.98 -7.54 -0.79
N CYS A 96 1.88 -8.49 -0.87
CA CYS A 96 3.29 -8.22 -1.08
C CYS A 96 3.84 -9.32 -1.98
N GLY A 97 4.74 -8.92 -2.87
CA GLY A 97 5.34 -9.86 -3.78
C GLY A 97 6.69 -10.32 -3.32
N MET A 98 7.11 -11.48 -3.82
CA MET A 98 8.47 -11.98 -3.59
C MET A 98 9.46 -11.02 -4.21
N GLY A 99 10.46 -10.63 -3.43
CA GLY A 99 11.47 -9.68 -3.89
C GLY A 99 11.03 -8.22 -3.90
N GLY A 100 9.83 -7.97 -3.40
CA GLY A 100 9.30 -6.61 -3.33
C GLY A 100 9.62 -5.90 -2.04
#